data_a337dbd76a33d4a2091fb58e9d04a51d
#
_entry.id   a337dbd76a33d4a2091fb58e9d04a51d
#
_cell.length_a   1.000
_cell.length_b   1.000
_cell.length_c   1.000
_cell.angle_alpha   90.00
_cell.angle_beta   90.00
_cell.angle_gamma   90.00
#
_symmetry.space_group_name_H-M   'P 1'
#
loop_
_entity.id
_entity.type
_entity.pdbx_description
1 polymer ?
#
loop_
_entity_poly.entity_id
_entity_poly.type
_entity_poly.pdbx_seq_one_letter_code
_entity_poly.pdbx_strand_id
1 'polypeptide(L)'
;HNIIIRNNIVHDTCGSAIRFNDSDHILIENNIVYNSNWWTSSASSAIVLAESVAVSGDNTDDIKMIIRGNIVYNNWNRIRFYVTQLPDNSGNNNPNYGTANFQSIWDGQGIYVTRSDPEYAGTFLFENNLCLNNGKNGINFDHSHSASAIYQNNTLYYNGVHEIIQDISEAEGNLAHRGQKVGGIKANHVLNATVVNNIIMTRDNEFSALQLNNVYGTRVAVDNLIVNGTYAWPVTESNNLINVDPMFNLAPENVNGPLSIEETDFSLTESSPAVNSGNPSYSPTHDIEGNPRPVTGSSIASTGFENATGGWTAFGSTIETTSDQSLSGDRSLFTSDRTANWHSPRIVLNNLLDQDETYTFYVWVKLAEGETGTSQLTIKDTDQNEYYNLTEAIEVSDQEWTLLTADFTHNISNNFFLYVKGPPVQGGVGASYYIDNFSLVADGSPAVDFENSGDLVDI
;
A
#
# COMPACT_ATOMS: atom_id res chain seq x y z
N HIS A 1 14.49 -9.47 17.92
CA HIS A 1 14.24 -8.39 16.97
C HIS A 1 14.83 -8.70 15.59
N ASN A 2 14.53 -7.86 14.58
CA ASN A 2 14.94 -8.05 13.18
C ASN A 2 14.47 -9.39 12.60
N ILE A 3 13.17 -9.65 12.72
CA ILE A 3 12.56 -10.88 12.22
C ILE A 3 11.67 -10.53 11.03
N ILE A 4 11.77 -11.34 9.98
CA ILE A 4 10.97 -11.22 8.76
C ILE A 4 10.16 -12.50 8.60
N ILE A 5 8.84 -12.37 8.47
CA ILE A 5 7.92 -13.44 8.10
C ILE A 5 7.23 -13.02 6.80
N ARG A 6 7.52 -13.70 5.72
CA ARG A 6 6.98 -13.34 4.40
C ARG A 6 6.66 -14.51 3.50
N ASN A 7 5.69 -14.32 2.61
CA ASN A 7 5.31 -15.25 1.56
C ASN A 7 4.89 -16.64 2.11
N ASN A 8 4.23 -16.67 3.27
CA ASN A 8 3.72 -17.91 3.85
C ASN A 8 2.21 -18.00 3.70
N ILE A 9 1.71 -19.23 3.57
CA ILE A 9 0.30 -19.55 3.72
C ILE A 9 0.15 -20.26 5.06
N VAL A 10 -0.58 -19.63 5.99
CA VAL A 10 -0.81 -20.16 7.36
C VAL A 10 -2.30 -20.28 7.60
N HIS A 11 -2.78 -21.50 7.82
CA HIS A 11 -4.21 -21.74 7.96
C HIS A 11 -4.52 -22.86 8.92
N ASP A 12 -5.81 -22.99 9.27
CA ASP A 12 -6.34 -24.05 10.13
C ASP A 12 -5.64 -24.15 11.50
N THR A 13 -5.17 -23.02 12.02
CA THR A 13 -4.55 -22.97 13.35
C THR A 13 -5.61 -22.84 14.44
N CYS A 14 -5.44 -23.56 15.53
CA CYS A 14 -6.38 -23.46 16.65
C CYS A 14 -6.27 -22.13 17.42
N GLY A 15 -5.11 -21.49 17.40
CA GLY A 15 -4.84 -20.18 17.98
C GLY A 15 -4.38 -19.15 16.92
N SER A 16 -3.58 -18.19 17.32
CA SER A 16 -3.01 -17.22 16.37
C SER A 16 -2.13 -17.92 15.33
N ALA A 17 -2.27 -17.51 14.07
CA ALA A 17 -1.46 -18.04 12.98
C ALA A 17 -0.02 -17.51 13.03
N ILE A 18 0.14 -16.21 13.23
CA ILE A 18 1.43 -15.55 13.39
C ILE A 18 1.38 -14.76 14.69
N ARG A 19 2.33 -15.00 15.61
CA ARG A 19 2.37 -14.29 16.88
C ARG A 19 3.79 -13.99 17.32
N PHE A 20 3.99 -12.74 17.74
CA PHE A 20 5.19 -12.27 18.40
C PHE A 20 4.85 -11.72 19.79
N ASN A 21 5.71 -12.00 20.76
CA ASN A 21 5.70 -11.39 22.08
C ASN A 21 7.08 -10.80 22.35
N ASP A 22 7.17 -9.77 23.19
CA ASP A 22 8.42 -9.16 23.64
C ASP A 22 9.39 -8.87 22.48
N SER A 23 8.90 -8.21 21.45
CA SER A 23 9.62 -8.10 20.18
C SER A 23 9.71 -6.65 19.68
N ASP A 24 10.67 -6.44 18.77
CA ASP A 24 10.96 -5.17 18.12
C ASP A 24 11.52 -5.39 16.72
N HIS A 25 11.34 -4.43 15.80
CA HIS A 25 11.80 -4.51 14.41
C HIS A 25 11.32 -5.78 13.69
N ILE A 26 9.99 -5.88 13.54
CA ILE A 26 9.32 -7.03 12.92
C ILE A 26 8.75 -6.60 11.56
N LEU A 27 9.00 -7.42 10.54
CA LEU A 27 8.37 -7.32 9.23
C LEU A 27 7.52 -8.57 8.97
N ILE A 28 6.21 -8.36 8.80
CA ILE A 28 5.24 -9.39 8.40
C ILE A 28 4.68 -8.97 7.05
N GLU A 29 5.10 -9.63 5.97
CA GLU A 29 4.72 -9.20 4.62
C GLU A 29 4.29 -10.32 3.69
N ASN A 30 3.27 -10.04 2.87
CA ASN A 30 2.81 -10.92 1.80
C ASN A 30 2.45 -12.34 2.28
N ASN A 31 1.86 -12.46 3.48
CA ASN A 31 1.37 -13.74 3.98
C ASN A 31 -0.14 -13.87 3.74
N ILE A 32 -0.60 -15.09 3.49
CA ILE A 32 -2.02 -15.45 3.42
C ILE A 32 -2.37 -16.19 4.70
N VAL A 33 -3.30 -15.62 5.50
CA VAL A 33 -3.67 -16.14 6.80
C VAL A 33 -5.19 -16.33 6.88
N TYR A 34 -5.64 -17.58 7.04
CA TYR A 34 -7.08 -17.84 7.09
C TYR A 34 -7.46 -19.01 7.97
N ASN A 35 -8.76 -19.05 8.33
CA ASN A 35 -9.38 -20.11 9.15
C ASN A 35 -8.59 -20.41 10.45
N SER A 36 -8.08 -19.35 11.09
CA SER A 36 -7.34 -19.45 12.36
C SER A 36 -8.24 -19.12 13.55
N ASN A 37 -7.76 -19.36 14.77
CA ASN A 37 -8.41 -19.06 16.06
C ASN A 37 -9.62 -19.94 16.41
N TRP A 38 -10.00 -20.89 15.61
CA TRP A 38 -11.26 -21.62 15.73
C TRP A 38 -11.33 -22.55 16.96
N TRP A 39 -10.22 -22.86 17.60
CA TRP A 39 -10.16 -23.77 18.74
C TRP A 39 -9.30 -23.22 19.89
N THR A 40 -9.59 -22.02 20.36
CA THR A 40 -8.87 -21.43 21.49
C THR A 40 -9.81 -20.65 22.39
N SER A 41 -9.60 -20.79 23.70
CA SER A 41 -10.27 -19.98 24.72
C SER A 41 -9.44 -18.78 25.18
N SER A 42 -8.33 -18.46 24.52
CA SER A 42 -7.39 -17.41 24.92
C SER A 42 -7.58 -16.05 24.22
N ALA A 43 -8.74 -15.80 23.64
CA ALA A 43 -9.04 -14.54 22.96
C ALA A 43 -7.95 -14.17 21.93
N SER A 44 -7.76 -15.03 20.93
CA SER A 44 -6.69 -14.97 19.95
C SER A 44 -7.14 -14.24 18.68
N SER A 45 -6.19 -13.77 17.89
CA SER A 45 -6.39 -13.13 16.61
C SER A 45 -5.42 -13.70 15.57
N ALA A 46 -5.63 -13.48 14.28
CA ALA A 46 -4.87 -14.16 13.25
C ALA A 46 -3.38 -13.76 13.27
N ILE A 47 -3.07 -12.49 13.11
CA ILE A 47 -1.72 -11.95 13.25
C ILE A 47 -1.67 -11.11 14.53
N VAL A 48 -0.76 -11.43 15.45
CA VAL A 48 -0.67 -10.78 16.76
C VAL A 48 0.75 -10.32 17.07
N LEU A 49 0.89 -9.03 17.41
CA LEU A 49 2.08 -8.48 18.06
C LEU A 49 1.68 -8.05 19.47
N ALA A 50 2.18 -8.75 20.47
CA ALA A 50 1.87 -8.48 21.86
C ALA A 50 3.12 -8.12 22.64
N GLU A 51 2.96 -7.20 23.59
CA GLU A 51 4.03 -6.87 24.54
C GLU A 51 5.31 -6.38 23.85
N SER A 52 5.16 -5.60 22.75
CA SER A 52 6.31 -5.06 22.02
C SER A 52 7.16 -4.18 22.94
N VAL A 53 8.48 -4.33 22.84
CA VAL A 53 9.45 -3.71 23.73
C VAL A 53 10.73 -3.38 22.97
N ALA A 54 11.43 -2.30 23.31
CA ALA A 54 12.68 -1.89 22.68
C ALA A 54 13.83 -2.86 22.99
N VAL A 55 13.82 -4.04 22.39
CA VAL A 55 14.82 -5.12 22.60
C VAL A 55 16.22 -4.68 22.23
N SER A 56 16.35 -3.85 21.20
CA SER A 56 17.65 -3.32 20.75
C SER A 56 18.20 -2.19 21.64
N GLY A 57 17.39 -1.68 22.58
CA GLY A 57 17.65 -0.45 23.32
C GLY A 57 17.38 0.83 22.52
N ASP A 58 17.02 0.71 21.24
CA ASP A 58 16.51 1.81 20.42
C ASP A 58 15.03 2.02 20.69
N ASN A 59 14.67 3.11 21.35
CA ASN A 59 13.30 3.49 21.67
C ASN A 59 12.89 4.80 20.99
N THR A 60 13.36 5.02 19.75
CA THR A 60 12.90 6.13 18.90
C THR A 60 11.48 5.88 18.38
N ASP A 61 10.86 6.92 17.84
CA ASP A 61 9.52 6.88 17.21
C ASP A 61 9.53 6.46 15.74
N ASP A 62 10.67 5.99 15.25
CA ASP A 62 10.83 5.45 13.89
C ASP A 62 9.86 4.29 13.63
N ILE A 63 9.60 4.00 12.34
CA ILE A 63 8.81 2.83 11.94
C ILE A 63 9.63 1.57 12.22
N LYS A 64 9.19 0.77 13.19
CA LYS A 64 9.87 -0.45 13.66
C LYS A 64 9.08 -1.72 13.44
N MET A 65 7.76 -1.60 13.36
CA MET A 65 6.86 -2.72 13.16
C MET A 65 6.13 -2.52 11.84
N ILE A 66 6.35 -3.40 10.86
CA ILE A 66 5.76 -3.28 9.52
C ILE A 66 4.92 -4.52 9.25
N ILE A 67 3.64 -4.32 9.02
CA ILE A 67 2.67 -5.35 8.65
C ILE A 67 2.07 -4.93 7.32
N ARG A 68 2.50 -5.55 6.22
CA ARG A 68 2.11 -5.11 4.88
C ARG A 68 1.81 -6.24 3.90
N GLY A 69 0.91 -5.99 2.95
CA GLY A 69 0.62 -6.90 1.85
C GLY A 69 0.03 -8.24 2.30
N ASN A 70 -0.52 -8.34 3.52
CA ASN A 70 -1.06 -9.61 4.00
C ASN A 70 -2.53 -9.76 3.63
N ILE A 71 -2.95 -10.95 3.19
CA ILE A 71 -4.34 -11.32 2.98
C ILE A 71 -4.80 -12.13 4.19
N VAL A 72 -5.73 -11.57 4.97
CA VAL A 72 -6.13 -12.12 6.28
C VAL A 72 -7.64 -12.26 6.33
N TYR A 73 -8.15 -13.52 6.25
CA TYR A 73 -9.58 -13.71 6.11
C TYR A 73 -10.13 -14.91 6.88
N ASN A 74 -11.43 -14.87 7.22
CA ASN A 74 -12.15 -15.95 7.89
C ASN A 74 -11.53 -16.40 9.23
N ASN A 75 -10.93 -15.52 9.99
CA ASN A 75 -10.30 -15.85 11.26
C ASN A 75 -11.27 -15.54 12.40
N TRP A 76 -11.87 -16.57 12.98
CA TRP A 76 -12.93 -16.42 13.96
C TRP A 76 -12.67 -17.22 15.23
N ASN A 77 -12.77 -16.60 16.39
CA ASN A 77 -12.92 -17.32 17.64
C ASN A 77 -14.32 -17.93 17.73
N ARG A 78 -14.39 -19.21 18.05
CA ARG A 78 -15.65 -19.98 18.19
C ARG A 78 -15.87 -20.50 19.60
N ILE A 79 -14.90 -20.29 20.49
CA ILE A 79 -14.91 -20.77 21.86
C ILE A 79 -14.89 -19.57 22.80
N ARG A 80 -15.59 -19.68 23.91
CA ARG A 80 -15.62 -18.65 24.96
C ARG A 80 -14.24 -18.34 25.50
N PHE A 81 -14.02 -17.11 25.83
CA PHE A 81 -12.81 -16.67 26.50
C PHE A 81 -12.70 -17.29 27.90
N TYR A 82 -11.58 -17.93 28.21
CA TYR A 82 -11.40 -18.75 29.44
C TYR A 82 -11.52 -17.92 30.71
N VAL A 83 -11.11 -16.66 30.72
CA VAL A 83 -11.21 -15.77 31.90
C VAL A 83 -12.64 -15.64 32.42
N THR A 84 -13.61 -15.93 31.57
CA THR A 84 -15.02 -15.89 31.93
C THR A 84 -15.45 -17.13 32.77
N GLN A 85 -14.61 -18.14 32.84
CA GLN A 85 -14.92 -19.43 33.50
C GLN A 85 -14.19 -19.64 34.83
N LEU A 86 -13.15 -18.87 35.10
CA LEU A 86 -12.32 -19.01 36.30
C LEU A 86 -12.47 -17.82 37.24
N PRO A 87 -12.41 -18.05 38.57
CA PRO A 87 -12.24 -16.97 39.51
C PRO A 87 -10.98 -16.18 39.18
N ASP A 88 -11.05 -14.87 39.28
CA ASP A 88 -9.87 -14.03 39.19
C ASP A 88 -8.83 -14.49 40.21
N ASN A 89 -7.69 -15.00 39.74
CA ASN A 89 -6.59 -15.44 40.59
C ASN A 89 -5.95 -14.31 41.40
N SER A 90 -6.33 -13.05 41.16
CA SER A 90 -5.87 -11.88 41.92
C SER A 90 -6.49 -11.77 43.31
N GLY A 91 -7.40 -12.66 43.65
CA GLY A 91 -8.16 -12.60 44.93
C GLY A 91 -9.22 -11.50 44.97
N ASN A 92 -9.39 -10.74 43.89
CA ASN A 92 -10.51 -9.84 43.73
C ASN A 92 -11.74 -10.64 43.29
N ASN A 93 -12.80 -10.58 44.07
CA ASN A 93 -14.12 -11.06 43.64
C ASN A 93 -14.56 -10.17 42.46
N ASN A 94 -14.26 -10.59 41.23
CA ASN A 94 -14.77 -9.92 40.06
C ASN A 94 -16.31 -10.00 40.08
N PRO A 95 -17.04 -8.88 40.31
CA PRO A 95 -18.48 -8.91 40.47
C PRO A 95 -19.21 -9.36 39.21
N ASN A 96 -18.49 -9.47 38.09
CA ASN A 96 -19.02 -9.91 36.80
C ASN A 96 -18.76 -11.40 36.52
N TYR A 97 -18.08 -12.12 37.43
CA TYR A 97 -17.85 -13.54 37.28
C TYR A 97 -19.17 -14.30 37.15
N GLY A 98 -19.30 -15.14 36.14
CA GLY A 98 -20.53 -15.88 35.88
C GLY A 98 -21.68 -15.05 35.27
N THR A 99 -21.50 -13.77 35.00
CA THR A 99 -22.49 -12.96 34.29
C THR A 99 -22.42 -13.18 32.78
N ALA A 100 -23.52 -12.93 32.06
CA ALA A 100 -23.60 -13.07 30.61
C ALA A 100 -22.52 -12.28 29.86
N ASN A 101 -22.00 -11.19 30.42
CA ASN A 101 -20.95 -10.35 29.82
C ASN A 101 -19.58 -11.04 29.75
N PHE A 102 -19.35 -12.04 30.60
CA PHE A 102 -18.11 -12.83 30.66
C PHE A 102 -18.23 -14.20 30.00
N GLN A 103 -19.31 -14.48 29.33
CA GLN A 103 -19.51 -15.71 28.56
C GLN A 103 -19.45 -15.49 27.06
N SER A 104 -18.73 -14.45 26.63
CA SER A 104 -18.68 -14.05 25.23
C SER A 104 -17.47 -14.64 24.52
N ILE A 105 -17.62 -14.84 23.23
CA ILE A 105 -16.51 -15.05 22.32
C ILE A 105 -15.81 -13.69 22.14
N TRP A 106 -14.50 -13.65 22.35
CA TRP A 106 -13.69 -12.43 22.27
C TRP A 106 -12.65 -12.53 21.17
N ASP A 107 -12.25 -11.37 20.62
CA ASP A 107 -11.22 -11.21 19.63
C ASP A 107 -11.52 -11.90 18.28
N GLY A 108 -10.56 -12.44 17.58
CA GLY A 108 -10.74 -12.89 16.20
C GLY A 108 -10.49 -11.77 15.19
N GLN A 109 -9.68 -10.75 15.56
CA GLN A 109 -9.26 -9.71 14.63
C GLN A 109 -8.38 -10.30 13.51
N GLY A 110 -8.36 -9.64 12.37
CA GLY A 110 -7.39 -9.96 11.33
C GLY A 110 -5.96 -9.68 11.84
N ILE A 111 -5.68 -8.44 12.20
CA ILE A 111 -4.39 -8.01 12.74
C ILE A 111 -4.62 -7.36 14.10
N TYR A 112 -3.84 -7.77 15.09
CA TYR A 112 -3.99 -7.27 16.45
C TYR A 112 -2.63 -6.93 17.10
N VAL A 113 -2.47 -5.69 17.51
CA VAL A 113 -1.36 -5.24 18.36
C VAL A 113 -1.89 -4.92 19.74
N THR A 114 -1.23 -5.38 20.79
CA THR A 114 -1.70 -5.16 22.15
C THR A 114 -0.61 -5.17 23.21
N ARG A 115 -0.82 -4.35 24.25
CA ARG A 115 -0.02 -4.35 25.47
C ARG A 115 1.48 -4.17 25.24
N SER A 116 1.87 -3.32 24.29
CA SER A 116 3.26 -2.91 24.20
C SER A 116 3.72 -2.29 25.52
N ASP A 117 5.02 -2.39 25.82
CA ASP A 117 5.60 -1.70 26.97
C ASP A 117 5.12 -0.25 26.98
N PRO A 118 4.69 0.29 28.13
CA PRO A 118 4.16 1.66 28.19
C PRO A 118 5.12 2.75 27.70
N GLU A 119 6.41 2.48 27.72
CA GLU A 119 7.45 3.41 27.24
C GLU A 119 7.86 3.14 25.79
N TYR A 120 7.42 2.03 25.15
CA TYR A 120 7.77 1.70 23.78
C TYR A 120 7.23 2.75 22.80
N ALA A 121 8.13 3.51 22.19
CA ALA A 121 7.81 4.65 21.34
C ALA A 121 7.69 4.30 19.84
N GLY A 122 8.09 3.09 19.41
CA GLY A 122 8.15 2.70 18.01
C GLY A 122 6.81 2.85 17.28
N THR A 123 6.89 3.26 16.02
CA THR A 123 5.72 3.38 15.13
C THR A 123 5.42 2.06 14.44
N PHE A 124 4.13 1.71 14.38
CA PHE A 124 3.59 0.55 13.66
C PHE A 124 3.01 1.02 12.33
N LEU A 125 3.45 0.40 11.22
CA LEU A 125 2.94 0.64 9.89
C LEU A 125 2.08 -0.56 9.44
N PHE A 126 0.81 -0.29 9.16
CA PHE A 126 -0.14 -1.23 8.55
C PHE A 126 -0.40 -0.76 7.12
N GLU A 127 0.08 -1.50 6.13
CA GLU A 127 0.11 -1.05 4.74
C GLU A 127 -0.32 -2.14 3.78
N ASN A 128 -1.17 -1.81 2.82
CA ASN A 128 -1.60 -2.75 1.78
C ASN A 128 -2.17 -4.08 2.30
N ASN A 129 -2.76 -4.14 3.49
CA ASN A 129 -3.35 -5.38 3.97
C ASN A 129 -4.79 -5.52 3.50
N LEU A 130 -5.17 -6.74 3.11
CA LEU A 130 -6.53 -7.13 2.78
C LEU A 130 -7.11 -7.95 3.94
N CYS A 131 -7.95 -7.33 4.77
CA CYS A 131 -8.56 -7.98 5.93
C CYS A 131 -10.05 -8.21 5.68
N LEU A 132 -10.44 -9.47 5.48
CA LEU A 132 -11.78 -9.84 5.03
C LEU A 132 -12.47 -10.78 6.02
N ASN A 133 -13.71 -10.45 6.37
CA ASN A 133 -14.59 -11.39 7.07
C ASN A 133 -13.94 -12.03 8.33
N ASN A 134 -13.14 -11.28 9.07
CA ASN A 134 -12.59 -11.74 10.35
C ASN A 134 -13.61 -11.51 11.48
N GLY A 135 -13.45 -12.21 12.57
CA GLY A 135 -14.45 -12.26 13.65
C GLY A 135 -14.62 -10.97 14.46
N LYS A 136 -13.74 -9.98 14.30
CA LYS A 136 -13.83 -8.68 14.95
C LYS A 136 -13.31 -7.58 14.04
N ASN A 137 -12.46 -6.65 14.51
CA ASN A 137 -11.86 -5.63 13.66
C ASN A 137 -10.98 -6.24 12.54
N GLY A 138 -10.89 -5.60 11.40
CA GLY A 138 -9.85 -5.91 10.43
C GLY A 138 -8.48 -5.67 11.05
N ILE A 139 -8.26 -4.47 11.61
CA ILE A 139 -7.02 -4.10 12.30
C ILE A 139 -7.36 -3.46 13.66
N ASN A 140 -6.74 -3.96 14.73
CA ASN A 140 -6.89 -3.41 16.08
C ASN A 140 -5.52 -3.17 16.73
N PHE A 141 -5.30 -1.95 17.21
CA PHE A 141 -4.14 -1.57 17.99
C PHE A 141 -4.61 -1.05 19.35
N ASP A 142 -4.22 -1.75 20.41
CA ASP A 142 -4.77 -1.50 21.74
C ASP A 142 -3.69 -1.56 22.83
N HIS A 143 -3.81 -0.69 23.86
CA HIS A 143 -2.93 -0.66 25.02
C HIS A 143 -1.42 -0.56 24.70
N SER A 144 -1.04 0.47 23.97
CA SER A 144 0.35 0.74 23.55
C SER A 144 0.65 2.23 23.67
N HIS A 145 0.66 2.74 24.88
CA HIS A 145 0.48 4.13 25.28
C HIS A 145 1.43 5.15 24.63
N SER A 146 2.69 4.77 24.40
CA SER A 146 3.71 5.64 23.79
C SER A 146 3.95 5.37 22.31
N ALA A 147 3.39 4.28 21.80
CA ALA A 147 3.54 3.90 20.41
C ALA A 147 2.54 4.61 19.50
N SER A 148 2.92 4.82 18.25
CA SER A 148 2.10 5.41 17.20
C SER A 148 1.72 4.39 16.13
N ALA A 149 0.67 4.66 15.36
CA ALA A 149 0.21 3.81 14.28
C ALA A 149 -0.12 4.60 13.01
N ILE A 150 0.31 4.07 11.87
CA ILE A 150 -0.04 4.52 10.53
C ILE A 150 -0.77 3.39 9.82
N TYR A 151 -1.97 3.67 9.36
CA TYR A 151 -2.80 2.75 8.58
C TYR A 151 -2.95 3.36 7.20
N GLN A 152 -2.32 2.76 6.19
CA GLN A 152 -2.38 3.29 4.83
C GLN A 152 -2.65 2.20 3.80
N ASN A 153 -3.51 2.53 2.83
CA ASN A 153 -3.82 1.65 1.69
C ASN A 153 -4.29 0.24 2.08
N ASN A 154 -4.98 0.08 3.22
CA ASN A 154 -5.56 -1.21 3.59
C ASN A 154 -7.00 -1.31 3.09
N THR A 155 -7.42 -2.51 2.68
CA THR A 155 -8.81 -2.84 2.38
C THR A 155 -9.38 -3.72 3.49
N LEU A 156 -10.41 -3.23 4.16
CA LEU A 156 -11.09 -3.92 5.25
C LEU A 156 -12.55 -4.16 4.86
N TYR A 157 -12.92 -5.42 4.66
CA TYR A 157 -14.21 -5.79 4.12
C TYR A 157 -14.97 -6.75 5.04
N TYR A 158 -16.16 -6.35 5.49
CA TYR A 158 -17.10 -7.13 6.29
C TYR A 158 -16.48 -7.86 7.48
N ASN A 159 -15.47 -7.29 8.11
CA ASN A 159 -14.99 -7.77 9.39
C ASN A 159 -16.02 -7.50 10.50
N GLY A 160 -15.88 -8.21 11.61
CA GLY A 160 -16.81 -8.15 12.73
C GLY A 160 -17.71 -9.37 12.79
N VAL A 161 -18.50 -9.45 13.84
CA VAL A 161 -19.37 -10.60 14.11
C VAL A 161 -20.41 -10.77 13.01
N HIS A 162 -20.47 -11.94 12.41
CA HIS A 162 -21.52 -12.33 11.48
C HIS A 162 -22.52 -13.30 12.13
N GLU A 163 -23.66 -13.50 11.47
CA GLU A 163 -24.79 -14.27 12.00
C GLU A 163 -24.41 -15.67 12.47
N ILE A 164 -23.58 -16.41 11.72
CA ILE A 164 -23.20 -17.80 12.11
C ILE A 164 -22.47 -17.82 13.45
N ILE A 165 -21.56 -16.88 13.73
CA ILE A 165 -20.87 -16.80 15.03
C ILE A 165 -21.86 -16.43 16.12
N GLN A 166 -22.80 -15.56 15.81
CA GLN A 166 -23.87 -15.18 16.74
C GLN A 166 -24.76 -16.38 17.06
N ASP A 167 -25.21 -17.13 16.05
CA ASP A 167 -26.02 -18.34 16.23
C ASP A 167 -25.31 -19.42 17.04
N ILE A 168 -24.03 -19.68 16.78
CA ILE A 168 -23.24 -20.62 17.57
C ILE A 168 -23.18 -20.17 19.03
N SER A 169 -22.97 -18.90 19.27
CA SER A 169 -22.89 -18.33 20.60
C SER A 169 -24.23 -18.43 21.35
N GLU A 170 -25.32 -18.11 20.68
CA GLU A 170 -26.67 -18.17 21.25
C GLU A 170 -27.10 -19.61 21.53
N ALA A 171 -26.82 -20.54 20.64
CA ALA A 171 -27.07 -21.98 20.84
C ALA A 171 -26.33 -22.57 22.06
N GLU A 172 -25.17 -22.04 22.37
CA GLU A 172 -24.38 -22.38 23.54
C GLU A 172 -24.76 -21.59 24.80
N GLY A 173 -25.77 -20.73 24.73
CA GLY A 173 -26.19 -19.84 25.83
C GLY A 173 -25.23 -18.67 26.05
N ASN A 174 -24.47 -18.32 25.06
CA ASN A 174 -23.51 -17.22 25.11
C ASN A 174 -24.02 -16.05 24.26
N LEU A 175 -23.65 -14.88 24.67
CA LEU A 175 -23.88 -13.67 23.88
C LEU A 175 -22.57 -13.38 23.13
N ALA A 176 -22.55 -13.71 21.83
CA ALA A 176 -21.43 -13.39 20.97
C ALA A 176 -21.16 -11.89 21.02
N HIS A 177 -19.92 -11.52 21.27
CA HIS A 177 -19.39 -10.16 21.13
C HIS A 177 -20.37 -9.04 21.48
N ARG A 178 -21.09 -9.18 22.58
CA ARG A 178 -22.16 -8.27 22.97
C ARG A 178 -21.73 -6.81 22.93
N GLY A 179 -22.35 -6.04 22.06
CA GLY A 179 -22.12 -4.60 21.93
C GLY A 179 -20.86 -4.19 21.19
N GLN A 180 -20.14 -5.12 20.56
CA GLN A 180 -18.95 -4.80 19.79
C GLN A 180 -19.20 -4.91 18.28
N LYS A 181 -20.07 -4.03 17.79
CA LYS A 181 -20.24 -3.82 16.35
C LYS A 181 -19.07 -3.00 15.83
N VAL A 182 -17.95 -3.65 15.62
CA VAL A 182 -16.70 -3.08 15.12
C VAL A 182 -16.23 -3.92 13.94
N GLY A 183 -15.89 -3.29 12.85
CA GLY A 183 -15.49 -4.01 11.64
C GLY A 183 -14.23 -3.44 10.99
N GLY A 184 -13.96 -2.16 11.21
CA GLY A 184 -12.85 -1.48 10.56
C GLY A 184 -11.58 -1.42 11.40
N ILE A 185 -11.01 -0.22 11.51
CA ILE A 185 -9.79 0.08 12.24
C ILE A 185 -10.12 0.56 13.64
N LYS A 186 -9.42 0.01 14.64
CA LYS A 186 -9.46 0.49 16.01
C LYS A 186 -8.07 0.85 16.49
N ALA A 187 -7.92 2.05 17.06
CA ALA A 187 -6.77 2.47 17.85
C ALA A 187 -7.26 2.93 19.24
N ASN A 188 -6.74 2.31 20.29
CA ASN A 188 -7.17 2.59 21.66
C ASN A 188 -5.98 2.55 22.63
N HIS A 189 -5.81 3.59 23.45
CA HIS A 189 -4.65 3.78 24.30
C HIS A 189 -3.33 3.74 23.52
N VAL A 190 -3.20 4.61 22.52
CA VAL A 190 -2.01 4.80 21.68
C VAL A 190 -1.63 6.27 21.64
N LEU A 191 -0.40 6.60 21.28
CA LEU A 191 0.06 7.98 21.22
C LEU A 191 -0.59 8.71 20.04
N ASN A 192 -0.31 8.28 18.80
CA ASN A 192 -0.85 8.87 17.59
C ASN A 192 -1.49 7.81 16.69
N ALA A 193 -2.49 8.21 15.91
CA ALA A 193 -3.12 7.37 14.90
C ALA A 193 -3.37 8.18 13.62
N THR A 194 -2.78 7.73 12.51
CA THR A 194 -2.99 8.26 11.16
C THR A 194 -3.64 7.19 10.30
N VAL A 195 -4.82 7.48 9.77
CA VAL A 195 -5.61 6.57 8.93
C VAL A 195 -5.79 7.26 7.58
N VAL A 196 -5.16 6.74 6.53
CA VAL A 196 -5.11 7.42 5.23
C VAL A 196 -5.17 6.42 4.07
N ASN A 197 -5.87 6.76 3.00
CA ASN A 197 -5.99 5.93 1.80
C ASN A 197 -6.54 4.50 2.06
N ASN A 198 -7.41 4.30 3.04
CA ASN A 198 -7.98 2.97 3.29
C ASN A 198 -9.37 2.85 2.69
N ILE A 199 -9.73 1.65 2.23
CA ILE A 199 -11.12 1.26 1.94
C ILE A 199 -11.64 0.46 3.12
N ILE A 200 -12.69 0.96 3.76
CA ILE A 200 -13.30 0.32 4.93
C ILE A 200 -14.79 0.10 4.66
N MET A 201 -15.19 -1.13 4.46
CA MET A 201 -16.58 -1.50 4.26
C MET A 201 -17.06 -2.37 5.42
N THR A 202 -17.96 -1.84 6.24
CA THR A 202 -18.57 -2.56 7.35
C THR A 202 -19.86 -3.27 6.93
N ARG A 203 -20.36 -4.24 7.72
CA ARG A 203 -21.56 -5.02 7.41
C ARG A 203 -22.82 -4.16 7.35
N ASP A 204 -22.93 -3.20 8.23
CA ASP A 204 -24.05 -2.25 8.29
C ASP A 204 -23.66 -0.96 9.02
N ASN A 205 -24.58 -0.02 9.13
CA ASN A 205 -24.38 1.27 9.77
C ASN A 205 -24.28 1.20 11.31
N GLU A 206 -24.50 0.06 11.93
CA GLU A 206 -24.33 -0.10 13.37
C GLU A 206 -22.90 -0.48 13.75
N PHE A 207 -22.09 -0.93 12.77
CA PHE A 207 -20.67 -1.20 12.97
C PHE A 207 -19.84 0.09 12.96
N SER A 208 -18.79 0.14 13.76
CA SER A 208 -17.81 1.23 13.68
C SER A 208 -16.76 0.92 12.62
N ALA A 209 -16.65 1.81 11.64
CA ALA A 209 -15.58 1.78 10.66
C ALA A 209 -14.24 2.25 11.27
N LEU A 210 -14.29 3.33 12.06
CA LEU A 210 -13.13 3.88 12.76
C LEU A 210 -13.44 4.06 14.24
N GLN A 211 -12.57 3.55 15.10
CA GLN A 211 -12.59 3.76 16.54
C GLN A 211 -11.21 4.25 17.00
N LEU A 212 -11.03 5.56 17.12
CA LEU A 212 -9.79 6.16 17.59
C LEU A 212 -9.94 6.63 19.06
N ASN A 213 -10.20 5.65 19.94
CA ASN A 213 -10.48 5.88 21.34
C ASN A 213 -9.18 6.10 22.14
N ASN A 214 -9.17 7.06 23.06
CA ASN A 214 -8.01 7.26 23.92
C ASN A 214 -6.68 7.32 23.14
N VAL A 215 -6.69 7.93 21.96
CA VAL A 215 -5.47 8.36 21.29
C VAL A 215 -5.04 9.65 21.98
N TYR A 216 -3.84 9.65 22.55
CA TYR A 216 -3.40 10.72 23.44
C TYR A 216 -2.90 11.95 22.70
N GLY A 217 -2.36 11.78 21.49
CA GLY A 217 -1.85 12.83 20.62
C GLY A 217 -2.73 13.04 19.40
N THR A 218 -2.15 12.95 18.22
CA THR A 218 -2.78 13.25 16.94
C THR A 218 -3.71 12.14 16.47
N ARG A 219 -4.90 12.50 15.97
CA ARG A 219 -5.88 11.62 15.33
C ARG A 219 -6.20 12.16 13.96
N VAL A 220 -5.85 11.45 12.94
CA VAL A 220 -6.07 11.85 11.54
C VAL A 220 -6.78 10.73 10.80
N ALA A 221 -7.83 11.08 10.04
CA ALA A 221 -8.51 10.19 9.10
C ALA A 221 -8.79 10.97 7.82
N VAL A 222 -7.95 10.81 6.81
CA VAL A 222 -8.02 11.59 5.57
C VAL A 222 -7.92 10.69 4.34
N ASP A 223 -8.58 11.10 3.27
CA ASP A 223 -8.50 10.44 1.96
C ASP A 223 -8.89 8.95 2.01
N ASN A 224 -9.81 8.54 2.91
CA ASN A 224 -10.32 7.17 3.00
C ASN A 224 -11.65 7.03 2.28
N LEU A 225 -11.98 5.82 1.82
CA LEU A 225 -13.30 5.44 1.36
C LEU A 225 -13.97 4.56 2.42
N ILE A 226 -15.10 5.01 2.96
CA ILE A 226 -15.81 4.32 4.05
C ILE A 226 -17.26 4.07 3.65
N VAL A 227 -17.63 2.78 3.59
CA VAL A 227 -18.99 2.34 3.28
C VAL A 227 -19.61 1.72 4.52
N ASN A 228 -20.78 2.22 4.88
CA ASN A 228 -21.45 1.91 6.13
C ASN A 228 -20.57 2.26 7.36
N GLY A 229 -21.13 2.13 8.53
CA GLY A 229 -20.41 2.34 9.77
C GLY A 229 -20.26 3.79 10.19
N THR A 230 -19.75 3.96 11.38
CA THR A 230 -19.66 5.25 12.06
C THR A 230 -18.24 5.56 12.50
N TYR A 231 -17.94 6.85 12.63
CA TYR A 231 -16.80 7.34 13.39
C TYR A 231 -17.16 7.41 14.87
N ALA A 232 -16.45 6.70 15.73
CA ALA A 232 -16.75 6.70 17.17
C ALA A 232 -16.22 7.93 17.91
N TRP A 233 -15.27 8.69 17.36
CA TRP A 233 -14.56 9.78 18.07
C TRP A 233 -14.19 10.94 17.15
N PRO A 234 -14.07 12.17 17.69
CA PRO A 234 -13.61 13.32 16.92
C PRO A 234 -12.21 13.09 16.37
N VAL A 235 -12.05 13.24 15.07
CA VAL A 235 -10.78 13.15 14.34
C VAL A 235 -10.59 14.39 13.48
N THR A 236 -9.36 14.72 13.15
CA THR A 236 -9.10 15.62 12.04
C THR A 236 -9.38 14.84 10.76
N GLU A 237 -10.37 15.27 9.99
CA GLU A 237 -10.79 14.59 8.78
C GLU A 237 -10.83 15.54 7.59
N SER A 238 -10.50 15.02 6.42
CA SER A 238 -10.67 15.70 5.14
C SER A 238 -10.73 14.67 4.01
N ASN A 239 -11.41 15.03 2.92
CA ASN A 239 -11.45 14.30 1.66
C ASN A 239 -11.90 12.83 1.75
N ASN A 240 -12.49 12.38 2.87
CA ASN A 240 -13.00 11.02 2.96
C ASN A 240 -14.25 10.85 2.07
N LEU A 241 -14.29 9.78 1.29
CA LEU A 241 -15.45 9.36 0.53
C LEU A 241 -16.37 8.52 1.43
N ILE A 242 -17.55 9.02 1.76
CA ILE A 242 -18.45 8.39 2.73
C ILE A 242 -19.68 7.82 2.04
N ASN A 243 -19.96 6.54 2.27
CA ASN A 243 -21.07 5.79 1.67
C ASN A 243 -21.08 5.84 0.14
N VAL A 244 -19.92 5.81 -0.45
CA VAL A 244 -19.70 5.68 -1.88
C VAL A 244 -19.23 4.25 -2.15
N ASP A 245 -19.82 3.58 -3.14
CA ASP A 245 -19.43 2.22 -3.51
C ASP A 245 -17.97 2.21 -4.02
N PRO A 246 -17.08 1.40 -3.47
CA PRO A 246 -15.72 1.26 -3.98
C PRO A 246 -15.66 0.61 -5.37
N MET A 247 -16.74 -0.03 -5.83
CA MET A 247 -16.84 -0.66 -7.15
C MET A 247 -15.74 -1.71 -7.39
N PHE A 248 -15.59 -2.65 -6.47
CA PHE A 248 -14.73 -3.81 -6.66
C PHE A 248 -15.19 -4.66 -7.86
N ASN A 249 -14.24 -5.29 -8.56
CA ASN A 249 -14.56 -6.14 -9.71
C ASN A 249 -15.46 -7.31 -9.33
N LEU A 250 -15.23 -7.97 -8.20
CA LEU A 250 -16.07 -9.06 -7.72
C LEU A 250 -15.99 -9.19 -6.19
N ALA A 251 -16.80 -8.42 -5.48
CA ALA A 251 -16.97 -8.56 -4.05
C ALA A 251 -18.37 -9.08 -3.71
N PRO A 252 -18.51 -10.01 -2.74
CA PRO A 252 -19.82 -10.54 -2.37
C PRO A 252 -20.64 -9.50 -1.59
N GLU A 253 -21.88 -9.26 -2.01
CA GLU A 253 -22.78 -8.29 -1.35
C GLU A 253 -23.16 -8.69 0.10
N ASN A 254 -23.18 -9.97 0.39
CA ASN A 254 -23.53 -10.52 1.71
C ASN A 254 -22.62 -11.68 2.06
N VAL A 255 -21.95 -11.59 3.21
CA VAL A 255 -21.06 -12.63 3.72
C VAL A 255 -21.61 -13.14 5.06
N ASN A 256 -22.40 -14.19 5.03
CA ASN A 256 -22.99 -14.86 6.19
C ASN A 256 -22.35 -16.22 6.45
N GLY A 257 -21.07 -16.34 6.25
CA GLY A 257 -20.31 -17.58 6.38
C GLY A 257 -18.85 -17.37 5.94
N PRO A 258 -18.10 -18.47 5.75
CA PRO A 258 -16.77 -18.37 5.16
C PRO A 258 -16.80 -17.75 3.78
N LEU A 259 -15.93 -16.79 3.55
CA LEU A 259 -15.68 -16.20 2.25
C LEU A 259 -14.71 -17.09 1.47
N SER A 260 -14.99 -17.39 0.21
CA SER A 260 -14.06 -18.07 -0.70
C SER A 260 -13.24 -16.99 -1.42
N ILE A 261 -11.96 -16.91 -1.12
CA ILE A 261 -11.08 -15.90 -1.71
C ILE A 261 -10.92 -16.11 -3.22
N GLU A 262 -10.95 -17.35 -3.68
CA GLU A 262 -10.84 -17.70 -5.10
C GLU A 262 -12.07 -17.29 -5.92
N GLU A 263 -13.18 -16.96 -5.26
CA GLU A 263 -14.42 -16.50 -5.88
C GLU A 263 -14.61 -14.98 -5.73
N THR A 264 -13.57 -14.25 -5.39
CA THR A 264 -13.60 -12.80 -5.18
C THR A 264 -12.47 -12.09 -5.89
N ASP A 265 -12.71 -10.83 -6.23
CA ASP A 265 -11.73 -9.93 -6.79
C ASP A 265 -11.96 -8.54 -6.17
N PHE A 266 -11.08 -8.17 -5.27
CA PHE A 266 -11.11 -6.88 -4.56
C PHE A 266 -10.32 -5.78 -5.27
N SER A 267 -9.85 -6.02 -6.49
CA SER A 267 -9.35 -4.94 -7.33
C SER A 267 -10.49 -3.99 -7.72
N LEU A 268 -10.16 -2.74 -7.93
CA LEU A 268 -11.13 -1.70 -8.28
C LEU A 268 -11.46 -1.76 -9.78
N THR A 269 -12.68 -1.41 -10.14
CA THR A 269 -12.99 -1.14 -11.55
C THR A 269 -12.42 0.22 -11.96
N GLU A 270 -12.16 0.42 -13.24
CA GLU A 270 -11.69 1.71 -13.80
C GLU A 270 -12.57 2.92 -13.44
N SER A 271 -13.85 2.69 -13.21
CA SER A 271 -14.82 3.73 -12.84
C SER A 271 -14.97 3.91 -11.33
N SER A 272 -14.17 3.24 -10.52
CA SER A 272 -14.22 3.36 -9.08
C SER A 272 -13.93 4.80 -8.63
N PRO A 273 -14.70 5.35 -7.70
CA PRO A 273 -14.43 6.67 -7.12
C PRO A 273 -13.16 6.69 -6.26
N ALA A 274 -12.63 5.52 -5.89
CA ALA A 274 -11.38 5.39 -5.14
C ALA A 274 -10.14 5.58 -6.04
N VAL A 275 -10.30 5.37 -7.35
CA VAL A 275 -9.22 5.58 -8.32
C VAL A 275 -8.74 7.03 -8.28
N ASN A 276 -7.44 7.26 -8.13
CA ASN A 276 -6.79 8.58 -8.05
C ASN A 276 -7.32 9.51 -6.94
N SER A 277 -7.99 8.97 -5.91
CA SER A 277 -8.51 9.77 -4.80
C SER A 277 -7.63 9.73 -3.54
N GLY A 278 -6.62 8.87 -3.52
CA GLY A 278 -5.70 8.73 -2.41
C GLY A 278 -4.68 9.86 -2.29
N ASN A 279 -4.10 10.02 -1.09
CA ASN A 279 -3.03 10.96 -0.80
C ASN A 279 -1.67 10.36 -1.21
N PRO A 280 -0.98 10.91 -2.21
CA PRO A 280 0.25 10.32 -2.72
C PRO A 280 1.40 10.30 -1.70
N SER A 281 1.42 11.22 -0.72
CA SER A 281 2.43 11.24 0.34
C SER A 281 2.39 10.02 1.27
N TYR A 282 1.30 9.25 1.23
CA TYR A 282 1.08 8.04 2.01
C TYR A 282 0.89 6.80 1.13
N SER A 283 1.14 6.92 -0.16
CA SER A 283 1.00 5.78 -1.07
C SER A 283 2.29 4.97 -1.09
N PRO A 284 2.25 3.68 -0.74
CA PRO A 284 3.37 2.79 -0.97
C PRO A 284 3.65 2.65 -2.47
N THR A 285 4.89 2.35 -2.83
CA THR A 285 5.33 2.27 -4.24
C THR A 285 4.68 1.13 -5.02
N HIS A 286 4.09 0.15 -4.34
CA HIS A 286 3.45 -1.01 -4.96
C HIS A 286 2.14 -1.33 -4.26
N ASP A 287 1.20 -1.92 -4.98
CA ASP A 287 -0.03 -2.48 -4.43
C ASP A 287 0.21 -3.83 -3.73
N ILE A 288 -0.87 -4.52 -3.32
CA ILE A 288 -0.78 -5.82 -2.66
C ILE A 288 -0.29 -6.94 -3.58
N GLU A 289 -0.48 -6.81 -4.87
CA GLU A 289 -0.05 -7.78 -5.90
C GLU A 289 1.40 -7.55 -6.32
N GLY A 290 2.01 -6.44 -5.89
CA GLY A 290 3.35 -6.05 -6.25
C GLY A 290 3.43 -5.20 -7.53
N ASN A 291 2.28 -4.77 -8.06
CA ASN A 291 2.25 -3.83 -9.16
C ASN A 291 2.66 -2.44 -8.67
N PRO A 292 3.47 -1.70 -9.42
CA PRO A 292 3.83 -0.34 -9.03
C PRO A 292 2.59 0.56 -9.01
N ARG A 293 2.43 1.37 -7.97
CA ARG A 293 1.37 2.37 -7.92
C ARG A 293 1.73 3.60 -8.70
N PRO A 294 0.76 4.19 -9.44
CA PRO A 294 0.95 5.49 -10.03
C PRO A 294 1.23 6.50 -8.92
N VAL A 295 2.32 7.18 -8.99
CA VAL A 295 2.61 8.23 -8.04
C VAL A 295 2.12 9.54 -8.63
N THR A 296 1.03 10.05 -8.11
CA THR A 296 0.62 11.42 -8.32
C THR A 296 1.41 12.38 -7.42
N GLY A 297 2.73 12.35 -7.50
CA GLY A 297 3.47 13.59 -7.41
C GLY A 297 3.06 14.39 -8.64
N SER A 298 2.80 15.69 -8.54
CA SER A 298 2.54 16.49 -9.72
C SER A 298 3.70 16.29 -10.69
N SER A 299 3.50 15.43 -11.69
CA SER A 299 4.52 15.27 -12.73
C SER A 299 4.65 16.62 -13.41
N ILE A 300 5.86 17.10 -13.46
CA ILE A 300 6.16 18.33 -14.18
C ILE A 300 5.99 18.09 -15.68
N ALA A 301 6.34 16.89 -16.12
CA ALA A 301 6.06 16.37 -17.45
C ALA A 301 6.01 14.84 -17.42
N SER A 302 5.06 14.24 -18.12
CA SER A 302 4.96 12.78 -18.24
C SER A 302 4.25 12.35 -19.52
N THR A 303 4.59 11.15 -20.02
CA THR A 303 3.89 10.53 -21.16
C THR A 303 4.15 9.04 -21.24
N GLY A 304 3.08 8.25 -21.43
CA GLY A 304 3.10 6.83 -21.83
C GLY A 304 2.97 6.64 -23.34
N PHE A 305 3.01 7.72 -24.15
CA PHE A 305 2.94 7.70 -25.61
C PHE A 305 1.66 7.14 -26.25
N GLU A 306 0.60 6.92 -25.51
CA GLU A 306 -0.63 6.27 -25.95
C GLU A 306 -1.37 7.06 -27.06
N ASN A 307 -1.41 8.37 -26.95
CA ASN A 307 -2.18 9.22 -27.87
C ASN A 307 -1.30 10.02 -28.88
N ALA A 308 -0.06 10.29 -28.51
CA ALA A 308 0.87 11.10 -29.31
C ALA A 308 2.30 10.97 -28.76
N THR A 309 3.26 11.66 -29.37
CA THR A 309 4.66 11.68 -28.90
C THR A 309 4.88 12.38 -27.56
N GLY A 310 3.84 12.86 -26.88
CA GLY A 310 3.92 13.47 -25.54
C GLY A 310 4.88 14.69 -25.46
N GLY A 311 5.02 15.47 -26.55
CA GLY A 311 5.95 16.59 -26.63
C GLY A 311 7.39 16.20 -27.04
N TRP A 312 7.67 14.91 -27.18
CA TRP A 312 8.95 14.46 -27.70
C TRP A 312 9.09 14.73 -29.19
N THR A 313 10.29 15.09 -29.61
CA THR A 313 10.63 15.43 -30.99
C THR A 313 11.91 14.72 -31.43
N ALA A 314 12.06 14.50 -32.71
CA ALA A 314 13.27 13.91 -33.27
C ALA A 314 14.48 14.87 -33.12
N PHE A 315 15.62 14.32 -32.75
CA PHE A 315 16.90 14.99 -32.70
C PHE A 315 17.89 14.24 -33.63
N GLY A 316 17.76 14.44 -34.92
CA GLY A 316 18.57 13.78 -35.95
C GLY A 316 18.20 12.31 -36.23
N SER A 317 17.16 11.80 -35.60
CA SER A 317 16.58 10.47 -35.81
C SER A 317 15.18 10.59 -36.42
N THR A 318 14.54 9.44 -36.70
CA THR A 318 13.10 9.34 -36.92
C THR A 318 12.43 8.85 -35.63
N ILE A 319 11.28 9.42 -35.28
CA ILE A 319 10.48 8.94 -34.15
C ILE A 319 9.02 8.76 -34.57
N GLU A 320 8.38 7.73 -34.03
CA GLU A 320 6.95 7.47 -34.22
C GLU A 320 6.38 6.71 -33.02
N THR A 321 5.10 6.89 -32.69
CA THR A 321 4.43 6.04 -31.74
C THR A 321 4.00 4.74 -32.42
N THR A 322 4.27 3.61 -31.78
CA THR A 322 3.99 2.28 -32.33
C THR A 322 3.34 1.38 -31.26
N SER A 323 2.62 0.38 -31.75
CA SER A 323 2.08 -0.73 -30.92
C SER A 323 2.91 -2.00 -31.02
N ASP A 324 4.08 -1.97 -31.62
CA ASP A 324 4.92 -3.16 -31.78
C ASP A 324 5.50 -3.65 -30.45
N GLN A 325 5.82 -2.74 -29.57
CA GLN A 325 6.29 -2.96 -28.21
C GLN A 325 5.75 -1.86 -27.30
N SER A 326 5.29 -2.22 -26.11
CA SER A 326 4.96 -1.28 -25.03
C SER A 326 5.40 -1.87 -23.69
N LEU A 327 5.74 -1.05 -22.74
CA LEU A 327 5.93 -1.45 -21.36
C LEU A 327 4.58 -1.46 -20.67
N SER A 328 3.80 -0.39 -20.86
CA SER A 328 2.44 -0.26 -20.37
C SER A 328 1.52 0.26 -21.45
N GLY A 329 0.21 0.09 -21.28
CA GLY A 329 -0.74 0.48 -22.31
C GLY A 329 -0.53 -0.24 -23.64
N ASP A 330 -0.91 0.43 -24.73
CA ASP A 330 -0.90 -0.15 -26.07
C ASP A 330 0.25 0.36 -26.96
N ARG A 331 0.97 1.42 -26.55
CA ARG A 331 1.93 2.10 -27.43
C ARG A 331 3.18 2.56 -26.69
N SER A 332 4.27 2.74 -27.47
CA SER A 332 5.52 3.36 -27.04
C SER A 332 6.07 4.28 -28.13
N LEU A 333 7.16 4.99 -27.86
CA LEU A 333 7.86 5.82 -28.85
C LEU A 333 9.04 5.06 -29.46
N PHE A 334 8.95 4.71 -30.71
CA PHE A 334 10.01 4.09 -31.49
C PHE A 334 10.97 5.10 -32.08
N THR A 335 12.27 4.81 -32.04
CA THR A 335 13.35 5.65 -32.58
C THR A 335 14.18 4.87 -33.58
N SER A 336 14.32 5.37 -34.79
CA SER A 336 15.07 4.77 -35.90
C SER A 336 15.92 5.78 -36.66
N ASP A 337 16.56 5.34 -37.74
CA ASP A 337 17.36 6.14 -38.69
C ASP A 337 18.49 6.94 -38.04
N ARG A 338 19.09 6.36 -37.03
CA ARG A 338 20.20 6.96 -36.29
C ARG A 338 21.50 6.78 -37.03
N THR A 339 22.17 7.91 -37.34
CA THR A 339 23.47 7.91 -38.04
C THR A 339 24.59 8.58 -37.25
N ALA A 340 24.30 9.06 -36.06
CA ALA A 340 25.25 9.60 -35.09
C ALA A 340 24.83 9.25 -33.65
N ASN A 341 25.80 9.20 -32.72
CA ASN A 341 25.56 8.83 -31.34
C ASN A 341 24.56 9.71 -30.59
N TRP A 342 24.40 10.95 -31.04
CA TRP A 342 23.46 11.92 -30.46
C TRP A 342 22.08 11.91 -31.14
N HIS A 343 21.89 11.15 -32.22
CA HIS A 343 20.59 11.00 -32.87
C HIS A 343 19.65 10.21 -31.96
N SER A 344 18.58 10.87 -31.51
CA SER A 344 17.73 10.35 -30.41
C SER A 344 16.39 11.09 -30.36
N PRO A 345 15.40 10.56 -29.61
CA PRO A 345 14.24 11.35 -29.19
C PRO A 345 14.68 12.33 -28.10
N ARG A 346 14.06 13.51 -28.10
CA ARG A 346 14.27 14.54 -27.06
C ARG A 346 12.98 15.20 -26.64
N ILE A 347 12.96 15.70 -25.41
CA ILE A 347 11.91 16.55 -24.87
C ILE A 347 12.52 17.90 -24.44
N VAL A 348 11.89 19.00 -24.88
CA VAL A 348 12.31 20.35 -24.52
C VAL A 348 11.69 20.76 -23.21
N LEU A 349 12.52 21.24 -22.27
CA LEU A 349 12.12 21.54 -20.89
C LEU A 349 12.35 23.04 -20.55
N ASN A 350 12.36 23.89 -21.54
CA ASN A 350 12.63 25.31 -21.38
C ASN A 350 11.67 25.98 -20.39
N ASN A 351 12.21 26.68 -19.39
CA ASN A 351 11.47 27.39 -18.34
C ASN A 351 10.45 26.51 -17.57
N LEU A 352 10.63 25.19 -17.56
CA LEU A 352 9.72 24.28 -16.91
C LEU A 352 10.13 23.99 -15.45
N LEU A 353 11.42 24.12 -15.14
CA LEU A 353 11.99 23.79 -13.82
C LEU A 353 12.46 25.07 -13.11
N ASP A 354 12.31 25.09 -11.78
CA ASP A 354 12.80 26.14 -10.93
C ASP A 354 14.31 25.99 -10.69
N GLN A 355 15.03 27.12 -10.61
CA GLN A 355 16.46 27.14 -10.36
C GLN A 355 16.78 26.64 -8.97
N ASP A 356 17.90 25.91 -8.84
CA ASP A 356 18.44 25.33 -7.62
C ASP A 356 17.58 24.22 -6.98
N GLU A 357 16.45 23.86 -7.61
CA GLU A 357 15.62 22.72 -7.17
C GLU A 357 16.09 21.42 -7.83
N THR A 358 15.86 20.30 -7.15
CA THR A 358 16.21 18.97 -7.64
C THR A 358 14.98 18.23 -8.15
N TYR A 359 15.19 17.49 -9.23
CA TYR A 359 14.16 16.75 -9.94
C TYR A 359 14.66 15.38 -10.30
N THR A 360 13.78 14.40 -10.42
CA THR A 360 14.12 13.04 -10.86
C THR A 360 13.50 12.75 -12.22
N PHE A 361 14.30 12.25 -13.15
CA PHE A 361 13.87 11.73 -14.43
C PHE A 361 13.75 10.22 -14.40
N TYR A 362 12.71 9.72 -15.04
CA TYR A 362 12.46 8.29 -15.27
C TYR A 362 12.09 8.10 -16.75
N VAL A 363 12.67 7.09 -17.39
CA VAL A 363 12.25 6.64 -18.72
C VAL A 363 12.67 5.18 -18.91
N TRP A 364 11.79 4.38 -19.46
CA TRP A 364 12.10 3.01 -19.80
C TRP A 364 12.58 2.89 -21.23
N VAL A 365 13.56 2.01 -21.47
CA VAL A 365 14.20 1.80 -22.78
C VAL A 365 14.25 0.31 -23.09
N LYS A 366 13.93 -0.05 -24.33
CA LYS A 366 14.09 -1.41 -24.86
C LYS A 366 14.65 -1.32 -26.28
N LEU A 367 15.60 -2.17 -26.65
CA LEU A 367 16.13 -2.19 -27.99
C LEU A 367 15.19 -2.91 -28.98
N ALA A 368 15.32 -2.62 -30.26
CA ALA A 368 14.66 -3.39 -31.30
C ALA A 368 15.24 -4.80 -31.38
N GLU A 369 14.48 -5.75 -31.94
CA GLU A 369 14.84 -7.15 -32.01
C GLU A 369 16.23 -7.38 -32.66
N GLY A 370 17.07 -8.14 -31.96
CA GLY A 370 18.44 -8.44 -32.38
C GLY A 370 19.49 -7.38 -32.08
N GLU A 371 19.09 -6.23 -31.53
CA GLU A 371 20.02 -5.16 -31.18
C GLU A 371 20.58 -5.35 -29.77
N THR A 372 21.80 -4.85 -29.53
CA THR A 372 22.47 -4.84 -28.21
C THR A 372 23.21 -3.53 -28.00
N GLY A 373 23.43 -3.14 -26.75
CA GLY A 373 24.26 -1.98 -26.43
C GLY A 373 23.82 -1.23 -25.19
N THR A 374 24.22 0.03 -25.08
CA THR A 374 23.98 0.85 -23.91
C THR A 374 23.09 2.04 -24.23
N SER A 375 22.36 2.53 -23.23
CA SER A 375 21.59 3.77 -23.30
C SER A 375 21.96 4.70 -22.15
N GLN A 376 21.69 6.00 -22.31
CA GLN A 376 22.09 7.02 -21.35
C GLN A 376 21.16 8.23 -21.38
N LEU A 377 20.80 8.75 -20.21
CA LEU A 377 20.13 10.05 -20.10
C LEU A 377 21.13 11.19 -20.19
N THR A 378 20.82 12.18 -21.03
CA THR A 378 21.68 13.34 -21.22
C THR A 378 20.84 14.60 -21.37
N ILE A 379 21.24 15.67 -20.70
CA ILE A 379 20.72 17.02 -20.91
C ILE A 379 21.67 17.80 -21.87
N LYS A 380 21.10 18.59 -22.73
CA LYS A 380 21.83 19.61 -23.47
C LYS A 380 21.34 21.00 -23.08
N ASP A 381 22.22 21.81 -22.48
CA ASP A 381 22.04 23.23 -22.32
C ASP A 381 22.27 23.90 -23.69
N THR A 382 21.25 24.55 -24.21
CA THR A 382 21.32 25.16 -25.56
C THR A 382 21.97 26.52 -25.56
N ASP A 383 21.94 27.25 -24.43
CA ASP A 383 22.55 28.59 -24.33
C ASP A 383 24.06 28.50 -24.17
N GLN A 384 24.53 27.53 -23.37
CA GLN A 384 25.95 27.28 -23.15
C GLN A 384 26.55 26.31 -24.17
N ASN A 385 25.69 25.60 -24.93
CA ASN A 385 26.05 24.49 -25.83
C ASN A 385 26.84 23.37 -25.14
N GLU A 386 26.48 23.08 -23.89
CA GLU A 386 27.10 22.05 -23.06
C GLU A 386 26.20 20.83 -22.92
N TYR A 387 26.85 19.67 -22.60
CA TYR A 387 26.18 18.39 -22.46
C TYR A 387 26.46 17.81 -21.08
N TYR A 388 25.42 17.39 -20.37
CA TYR A 388 25.47 16.80 -19.04
C TYR A 388 24.90 15.39 -19.10
N ASN A 389 25.75 14.38 -18.95
CA ASN A 389 25.29 13.00 -18.81
C ASN A 389 24.75 12.82 -17.41
N LEU A 390 23.47 12.51 -17.29
CA LEU A 390 22.82 12.30 -16.00
C LEU A 390 23.03 10.88 -15.47
N THR A 391 23.18 9.91 -16.36
CA THR A 391 23.52 8.52 -15.98
C THR A 391 24.85 8.11 -16.59
N GLU A 392 25.46 7.08 -16.07
CA GLU A 392 26.44 6.29 -16.82
C GLU A 392 25.74 5.60 -18.00
N ALA A 393 26.52 5.02 -18.91
CA ALA A 393 25.97 4.20 -19.98
C ALA A 393 25.48 2.86 -19.42
N ILE A 394 24.18 2.61 -19.46
CA ILE A 394 23.53 1.43 -18.89
C ILE A 394 23.26 0.42 -19.99
N GLU A 395 23.60 -0.84 -19.78
CA GLU A 395 23.30 -1.95 -20.70
C GLU A 395 21.80 -2.08 -20.88
N VAL A 396 21.36 -2.18 -22.13
CA VAL A 396 19.96 -2.37 -22.52
C VAL A 396 19.85 -3.50 -23.54
N SER A 397 18.73 -4.20 -23.55
CA SER A 397 18.51 -5.37 -24.40
C SER A 397 17.22 -5.25 -25.23
N ASP A 398 17.06 -6.18 -26.17
CA ASP A 398 15.84 -6.40 -26.92
C ASP A 398 14.84 -7.32 -26.22
N GLN A 399 15.22 -7.91 -25.07
CA GLN A 399 14.41 -8.90 -24.35
C GLN A 399 13.52 -8.25 -23.27
N GLU A 400 14.05 -7.27 -22.56
CA GLU A 400 13.38 -6.64 -21.42
C GLU A 400 13.52 -5.13 -21.42
N TRP A 401 12.56 -4.45 -20.80
CA TRP A 401 12.62 -3.02 -20.58
C TRP A 401 13.59 -2.68 -19.46
N THR A 402 14.39 -1.66 -19.65
CA THR A 402 15.37 -1.19 -18.67
C THR A 402 15.02 0.23 -18.25
N LEU A 403 14.87 0.46 -16.94
CA LEU A 403 14.65 1.79 -16.39
C LEU A 403 15.95 2.61 -16.39
N LEU A 404 15.92 3.78 -16.98
CA LEU A 404 16.90 4.84 -16.77
C LEU A 404 16.33 5.87 -15.81
N THR A 405 17.06 6.14 -14.72
CA THR A 405 16.64 7.15 -13.73
C THR A 405 17.83 7.99 -13.32
N ALA A 406 17.59 9.28 -13.09
CA ALA A 406 18.61 10.22 -12.64
C ALA A 406 18.02 11.42 -11.91
N ASP A 407 18.68 11.84 -10.85
CA ASP A 407 18.42 13.11 -10.20
C ASP A 407 19.19 14.24 -10.92
N PHE A 408 18.55 15.38 -11.01
CA PHE A 408 19.08 16.56 -11.66
C PHE A 408 18.75 17.82 -10.85
N THR A 409 19.75 18.49 -10.31
CA THR A 409 19.58 19.82 -9.72
C THR A 409 19.71 20.87 -10.83
N HIS A 410 18.66 21.67 -11.02
CA HIS A 410 18.60 22.66 -12.10
C HIS A 410 19.50 23.87 -11.81
N ASN A 411 20.77 23.74 -12.12
CA ASN A 411 21.80 24.79 -11.97
C ASN A 411 22.42 25.21 -13.29
N ILE A 412 21.71 24.98 -14.41
CA ILE A 412 22.10 25.35 -15.79
C ILE A 412 21.15 26.42 -16.34
N SER A 413 21.29 26.81 -17.61
CA SER A 413 20.37 27.77 -18.22
C SER A 413 18.92 27.22 -18.27
N ASN A 414 17.96 28.16 -18.45
CA ASN A 414 16.54 27.78 -18.58
C ASN A 414 16.17 27.22 -19.95
N ASN A 415 17.13 27.19 -20.91
CA ASN A 415 16.92 26.69 -22.27
C ASN A 415 17.68 25.37 -22.45
N PHE A 416 17.02 24.27 -22.22
CA PHE A 416 17.61 22.92 -22.30
C PHE A 416 16.61 21.86 -22.73
N PHE A 417 17.14 20.72 -23.15
CA PHE A 417 16.33 19.54 -23.41
C PHE A 417 16.99 18.27 -22.87
N LEU A 418 16.14 17.30 -22.44
CA LEU A 418 16.54 15.94 -22.17
C LEU A 418 16.50 15.13 -23.47
N TYR A 419 17.45 14.20 -23.63
CA TYR A 419 17.38 13.17 -24.66
C TYR A 419 17.93 11.85 -24.19
N VAL A 420 17.42 10.77 -24.81
CA VAL A 420 17.79 9.39 -24.51
C VAL A 420 18.76 8.92 -25.56
N LYS A 421 20.04 8.86 -25.25
CA LYS A 421 21.02 8.24 -26.13
C LYS A 421 20.79 6.75 -26.23
N GLY A 422 20.63 6.25 -27.43
CA GLY A 422 20.68 4.81 -27.69
C GLY A 422 22.12 4.30 -27.89
N PRO A 423 22.29 3.02 -28.23
CA PRO A 423 23.59 2.41 -28.44
C PRO A 423 24.48 3.20 -29.39
N PRO A 424 25.82 3.17 -29.20
CA PRO A 424 26.77 3.84 -30.09
C PRO A 424 26.62 3.42 -31.54
N VAL A 425 26.64 4.42 -32.44
CA VAL A 425 26.53 4.19 -33.89
C VAL A 425 27.81 3.56 -34.43
N GLN A 426 27.67 2.44 -35.13
CA GLN A 426 28.76 1.72 -35.76
C GLN A 426 28.54 1.68 -37.28
N GLY A 427 29.58 2.03 -38.04
CA GLY A 427 29.52 2.02 -39.51
C GLY A 427 28.45 2.97 -40.11
N GLY A 428 28.03 4.00 -39.34
CA GLY A 428 27.02 4.97 -39.79
C GLY A 428 25.55 4.51 -39.61
N VAL A 429 25.35 3.36 -38.93
CA VAL A 429 24.03 2.83 -38.60
C VAL A 429 23.95 2.67 -37.09
N GLY A 430 22.94 3.23 -36.45
CA GLY A 430 22.67 3.12 -35.03
C GLY A 430 21.48 2.19 -34.75
N ALA A 431 21.57 1.40 -33.72
CA ALA A 431 20.49 0.54 -33.25
C ALA A 431 19.19 1.33 -33.06
N SER A 432 18.09 0.73 -33.48
CA SER A 432 16.74 1.25 -33.17
C SER A 432 16.30 0.84 -31.78
N TYR A 433 15.46 1.63 -31.16
CA TYR A 433 14.98 1.35 -29.80
C TYR A 433 13.64 2.02 -29.52
N TYR A 434 13.01 1.54 -28.49
CA TYR A 434 11.76 2.07 -27.93
C TYR A 434 12.05 2.79 -26.62
N ILE A 435 11.31 3.86 -26.36
CA ILE A 435 11.18 4.44 -25.01
C ILE A 435 9.72 4.46 -24.61
N ASP A 436 9.49 4.30 -23.32
CA ASP A 436 8.15 4.32 -22.74
C ASP A 436 8.17 4.91 -21.32
N ASN A 437 6.98 5.27 -20.80
CA ASN A 437 6.77 5.69 -19.42
C ASN A 437 7.78 6.76 -18.94
N PHE A 438 7.87 7.87 -19.71
CA PHE A 438 8.65 9.02 -19.29
C PHE A 438 7.94 9.79 -18.18
N SER A 439 8.66 10.10 -17.10
CA SER A 439 8.22 11.09 -16.12
C SER A 439 9.36 11.93 -15.57
N LEU A 440 9.02 13.18 -15.30
CA LEU A 440 9.84 14.17 -14.62
C LEU A 440 9.07 14.67 -13.41
N VAL A 441 9.62 14.45 -12.23
CA VAL A 441 8.98 14.71 -10.93
C VAL A 441 9.89 15.52 -10.03
N ALA A 442 9.34 16.13 -8.97
CA ALA A 442 10.15 16.76 -7.92
C ALA A 442 11.01 15.73 -7.17
N ASP A 443 12.10 16.18 -6.57
CA ASP A 443 13.05 15.34 -5.83
C ASP A 443 12.36 14.40 -4.81
N GLY A 444 12.81 13.16 -4.78
CA GLY A 444 12.25 12.13 -3.91
C GLY A 444 10.85 11.64 -4.27
N SER A 445 10.26 12.18 -5.34
CA SER A 445 8.99 11.68 -5.87
C SER A 445 9.25 10.51 -6.82
N PRO A 446 8.47 9.43 -6.76
CA PRO A 446 8.66 8.29 -7.66
C PRO A 446 8.14 8.57 -9.08
N ALA A 447 8.50 7.68 -10.03
CA ALA A 447 8.06 7.74 -11.41
C ALA A 447 6.52 7.75 -11.52
N VAL A 448 6.00 8.44 -12.54
CA VAL A 448 4.60 8.27 -12.94
C VAL A 448 4.42 6.85 -13.48
N ASP A 449 3.46 6.12 -12.97
CA ASP A 449 3.07 4.85 -13.54
C ASP A 449 2.10 5.07 -14.69
N PHE A 450 2.38 4.43 -15.82
CA PHE A 450 1.61 4.55 -17.06
C PHE A 450 0.87 3.26 -17.42
N GLU A 451 1.13 2.15 -16.73
CA GLU A 451 0.41 0.89 -16.97
C GLU A 451 -1.07 1.04 -16.69
N ASN A 452 -1.37 2.03 -15.87
CA ASN A 452 -2.70 2.36 -15.43
C ASN A 452 -2.97 3.87 -15.47
N SER A 453 -2.65 4.60 -16.54
CA SER A 453 -3.18 5.95 -16.71
C SER A 453 -4.70 5.97 -16.97
N GLY A 454 -5.37 4.86 -16.83
CA GLY A 454 -6.78 4.61 -16.54
C GLY A 454 -6.99 3.98 -15.16
N ASP A 455 -5.93 3.47 -14.52
CA ASP A 455 -6.02 2.66 -13.30
C ASP A 455 -5.08 3.17 -12.21
N LEU A 456 -5.67 3.62 -11.15
CA LEU A 456 -5.54 3.11 -9.79
C LEU A 456 -4.40 3.69 -8.96
N VAL A 457 -4.67 4.78 -8.30
CA VAL A 457 -4.30 4.84 -6.88
C VAL A 457 -5.40 4.07 -6.14
N ASP A 458 -5.21 2.78 -5.94
CA ASP A 458 -6.00 2.05 -4.96
C ASP A 458 -5.86 2.75 -3.62
N ILE A 459 -6.99 3.24 -3.10
CA ILE A 459 -7.02 3.70 -1.71
C ILE A 459 -6.65 2.54 -0.82
#